data_ba265671547c6f28e3af20614fefd9a1
#
_entry.id   ba265671547c6f28e3af20614fefd9a1
#
_cell.length_a   1.000
_cell.length_b   1.000
_cell.length_c   1.000
_cell.angle_alpha   90.00
_cell.angle_beta   90.00
_cell.angle_gamma   90.00
#
_symmetry.space_group_name_H-M   'P 1'
#
loop_
_entity.id
_entity.type
_entity.pdbx_description
1 polymer ?
#
loop_
_entity_poly.entity_id
_entity_poly.type
_entity_poly.pdbx_seq_one_letter_code
_entity_poly.pdbx_strand_id
1 'polypeptide(L)'
;MTWIVHTAHTSNYPNPINFQSGDRVETGIQDNEFPGWIWVMTHDGNQGWAPIQYLQMGDAGTTGIALHDYSARELNTKIGQELVLHYELNGWGWVENDHGECGWVPMQTIHLVEESTE
;
A
#
# COMPACT_ATOMS: atom_id res chain seq x y z
N MET A 1 5.07 19.96 -4.88
CA MET A 1 4.24 19.89 -3.67
C MET A 1 4.82 18.86 -2.72
N THR A 2 4.85 19.17 -1.46
CA THR A 2 5.45 18.33 -0.44
C THR A 2 4.37 17.85 0.51
N TRP A 3 4.44 16.58 0.88
CA TRP A 3 3.59 16.01 1.91
C TRP A 3 4.39 15.90 3.21
N ILE A 4 3.76 16.23 4.32
CA ILE A 4 4.40 16.21 5.64
C ILE A 4 3.70 15.21 6.54
N VAL A 5 4.48 14.43 7.27
CA VAL A 5 3.97 13.48 8.25
C VAL A 5 3.53 14.24 9.51
N HIS A 6 2.25 14.15 9.86
CA HIS A 6 1.75 14.71 11.13
C HIS A 6 1.51 13.63 12.19
N THR A 7 1.46 12.36 11.78
CA THR A 7 1.31 11.22 12.69
C THR A 7 2.28 10.14 12.24
N ALA A 8 3.15 9.72 13.13
CA ALA A 8 4.12 8.67 12.81
C ALA A 8 3.42 7.35 12.49
N HIS A 9 3.92 6.65 11.47
CA HIS A 9 3.44 5.33 11.08
C HIS A 9 4.54 4.31 11.22
N THR A 10 4.20 3.16 11.80
CA THR A 10 5.11 2.03 11.93
C THR A 10 4.47 0.81 11.26
N SER A 11 5.19 0.18 10.35
CA SER A 11 4.72 -1.02 9.68
C SER A 11 4.56 -2.17 10.68
N ASN A 12 3.44 -2.91 10.55
CA ASN A 12 3.19 -4.13 11.32
C ASN A 12 3.59 -5.38 10.54
N TYR A 13 4.08 -5.23 9.30
CA TYR A 13 4.36 -6.35 8.39
C TYR A 13 5.82 -6.29 7.95
N PRO A 14 6.75 -6.89 8.74
CA PRO A 14 8.18 -6.81 8.43
C PRO A 14 8.58 -7.60 7.18
N ASN A 15 7.70 -8.52 6.73
CA ASN A 15 7.93 -9.34 5.54
C ASN A 15 6.75 -9.18 4.59
N PRO A 16 6.66 -8.05 3.86
CA PRO A 16 5.51 -7.77 3.02
C PRO A 16 5.42 -8.69 1.82
N ILE A 17 4.18 -8.99 1.40
CA ILE A 17 3.95 -9.77 0.19
C ILE A 17 4.36 -8.97 -1.04
N ASN A 18 4.75 -9.70 -2.08
CA ASN A 18 5.00 -9.18 -3.41
C ASN A 18 4.40 -10.13 -4.43
N PHE A 19 3.87 -9.59 -5.52
CA PHE A 19 3.49 -10.40 -6.66
C PHE A 19 3.69 -9.62 -7.94
N GLN A 20 3.73 -10.34 -9.05
CA GLN A 20 3.88 -9.76 -10.38
C GLN A 20 2.61 -10.00 -11.19
N SER A 21 2.38 -9.14 -12.17
CA SER A 21 1.28 -9.30 -13.12
C SER A 21 1.29 -10.72 -13.69
N GLY A 22 0.15 -11.38 -13.66
CA GLY A 22 -0.02 -12.77 -14.11
C GLY A 22 0.10 -13.81 -12.99
N ASP A 23 0.59 -13.45 -11.82
CA ASP A 23 0.70 -14.39 -10.70
C ASP A 23 -0.68 -14.76 -10.16
N ARG A 24 -0.84 -16.03 -9.82
CA ARG A 24 -2.03 -16.51 -9.13
C ARG A 24 -1.84 -16.37 -7.63
N VAL A 25 -2.86 -15.87 -6.94
CA VAL A 25 -2.88 -15.75 -5.48
C VAL A 25 -4.15 -16.37 -4.93
N GLU A 26 -4.12 -16.78 -3.68
CA GLU A 26 -5.32 -17.17 -2.95
C GLU A 26 -5.87 -15.94 -2.24
N THR A 27 -7.19 -15.78 -2.21
CA THR A 27 -7.83 -14.61 -1.62
C THR A 27 -8.70 -15.02 -0.45
N GLY A 28 -8.72 -14.19 0.59
CA GLY A 28 -9.48 -14.38 1.80
C GLY A 28 -10.45 -13.25 2.07
N ILE A 29 -10.45 -12.75 3.29
CA ILE A 29 -11.39 -11.72 3.74
C ILE A 29 -11.03 -10.34 3.19
N GLN A 30 -12.04 -9.48 3.10
CA GLN A 30 -11.83 -8.05 2.82
C GLN A 30 -11.74 -7.28 4.12
N ASP A 31 -10.95 -6.20 4.10
CA ASP A 31 -10.78 -5.35 5.28
C ASP A 31 -12.06 -4.54 5.53
N ASN A 32 -12.53 -4.52 6.77
CA ASN A 32 -13.70 -3.75 7.17
C ASN A 32 -13.36 -2.27 7.45
N GLU A 33 -12.12 -1.99 7.78
CA GLU A 33 -11.66 -0.66 8.17
C GLU A 33 -11.20 0.17 6.97
N PHE A 34 -10.53 -0.49 6.03
CA PHE A 34 -10.03 0.15 4.80
C PHE A 34 -10.66 -0.55 3.60
N PRO A 35 -11.77 -0.01 3.05
CA PRO A 35 -12.41 -0.62 1.89
C PRO A 35 -11.46 -0.75 0.70
N GLY A 36 -11.58 -1.83 -0.03
CA GLY A 36 -10.77 -2.08 -1.22
C GLY A 36 -9.53 -2.93 -0.99
N TRP A 37 -9.30 -3.37 0.23
CA TRP A 37 -8.18 -4.26 0.56
C TRP A 37 -8.67 -5.67 0.84
N ILE A 38 -7.99 -6.67 0.29
CA ILE A 38 -8.32 -8.07 0.46
C ILE A 38 -7.09 -8.84 0.94
N TRP A 39 -7.31 -9.79 1.85
CA TRP A 39 -6.23 -10.65 2.34
C TRP A 39 -5.86 -11.65 1.26
N VAL A 40 -4.58 -11.75 0.94
CA VAL A 40 -4.07 -12.70 -0.06
C VAL A 40 -2.93 -13.54 0.51
N MET A 41 -2.79 -14.73 -0.06
CA MET A 41 -1.62 -15.59 0.15
C MET A 41 -0.96 -15.79 -1.21
N THR A 42 0.32 -15.48 -1.28
CA THR A 42 1.14 -15.67 -2.48
C THR A 42 1.64 -17.11 -2.56
N HIS A 43 2.17 -17.51 -3.72
CA HIS A 43 2.57 -18.90 -3.95
C HIS A 43 3.70 -19.39 -3.03
N ASP A 44 4.45 -18.46 -2.44
CA ASP A 44 5.52 -18.79 -1.46
C ASP A 44 4.98 -18.95 -0.04
N GLY A 45 3.66 -18.87 0.15
CA GLY A 45 3.02 -19.01 1.45
C GLY A 45 2.97 -17.74 2.29
N ASN A 46 3.51 -16.64 1.81
CA ASN A 46 3.43 -15.36 2.52
C ASN A 46 2.04 -14.75 2.38
N GLN A 47 1.61 -13.99 3.37
CA GLN A 47 0.26 -13.45 3.44
C GLN A 47 0.29 -11.96 3.73
N GLY A 48 -0.70 -11.23 3.23
CA GLY A 48 -0.84 -9.80 3.47
C GLY A 48 -2.01 -9.19 2.72
N TRP A 49 -2.19 -7.89 2.88
CA TRP A 49 -3.25 -7.13 2.24
C TRP A 49 -2.83 -6.67 0.85
N ALA A 50 -3.75 -6.76 -0.11
CA ALA A 50 -3.55 -6.27 -1.47
C ALA A 50 -4.77 -5.48 -1.94
N PRO A 51 -4.57 -4.51 -2.87
CA PRO A 51 -5.71 -3.78 -3.44
C PRO A 51 -6.52 -4.71 -4.32
N ILE A 52 -7.83 -4.71 -4.11
CA ILE A 52 -8.73 -5.58 -4.87
C ILE A 52 -8.69 -5.25 -6.38
N GLN A 53 -8.41 -3.98 -6.72
CA GLN A 53 -8.30 -3.51 -8.10
C GLN A 53 -7.12 -4.13 -8.85
N TYR A 54 -6.14 -4.66 -8.14
CA TYR A 54 -4.95 -5.27 -8.75
C TYR A 54 -5.15 -6.75 -9.05
N LEU A 55 -6.35 -7.28 -8.80
CA LEU A 55 -6.65 -8.69 -8.97
C LEU A 55 -7.86 -8.88 -9.88
N GLN A 56 -7.77 -9.87 -10.77
CA GLN A 56 -8.93 -10.42 -11.44
C GLN A 56 -9.39 -11.61 -10.61
N MET A 57 -10.55 -11.44 -9.95
CA MET A 57 -11.07 -12.45 -9.04
C MET A 57 -11.61 -13.65 -9.81
N GLY A 58 -11.35 -14.84 -9.29
CA GLY A 58 -11.94 -16.06 -9.80
C GLY A 58 -13.42 -16.20 -9.41
N ASP A 59 -14.12 -17.12 -10.06
CA ASP A 59 -15.57 -17.29 -9.90
C ASP A 59 -15.99 -17.63 -8.47
N ALA A 60 -15.18 -18.40 -7.77
CA ALA A 60 -15.46 -18.79 -6.39
C ALA A 60 -15.10 -17.72 -5.35
N GLY A 61 -14.39 -16.66 -5.76
CA GLY A 61 -13.94 -15.61 -4.85
C GLY A 61 -12.81 -16.01 -3.91
N THR A 62 -12.19 -17.18 -4.14
CA THR A 62 -11.10 -17.70 -3.29
C THR A 62 -9.74 -17.64 -3.95
N THR A 63 -9.67 -17.19 -5.20
CA THR A 63 -8.44 -17.02 -5.97
C THR A 63 -8.50 -15.76 -6.79
N GLY A 64 -7.34 -15.27 -7.22
CA GLY A 64 -7.24 -14.13 -8.11
C GLY A 64 -5.98 -14.22 -8.96
N ILE A 65 -5.98 -13.52 -10.09
CA ILE A 65 -4.82 -13.36 -10.95
C ILE A 65 -4.39 -11.90 -10.88
N ALA A 66 -3.12 -11.67 -10.62
CA ALA A 66 -2.58 -10.32 -10.52
C ALA A 66 -2.63 -9.60 -11.88
N LEU A 67 -3.19 -8.40 -11.88
CA LEU A 67 -3.26 -7.53 -13.06
C LEU A 67 -2.07 -6.56 -13.12
N HIS A 68 -1.40 -6.35 -11.99
CA HIS A 68 -0.28 -5.43 -11.85
C HIS A 68 0.75 -6.01 -10.90
N ASP A 69 1.99 -5.57 -11.04
CA ASP A 69 3.02 -5.80 -10.02
C ASP A 69 2.63 -5.06 -8.75
N TYR A 70 2.94 -5.65 -7.59
CA TYR A 70 2.58 -5.06 -6.31
C TYR A 70 3.57 -5.45 -5.22
N SER A 71 3.85 -4.50 -4.33
CA SER A 71 4.55 -4.73 -3.07
C SER A 71 3.71 -4.13 -1.94
N ALA A 72 3.52 -4.89 -0.87
CA ALA A 72 2.82 -4.43 0.33
C ALA A 72 3.76 -3.72 1.31
N ARG A 73 4.96 -3.37 0.90
CA ARG A 73 5.94 -2.69 1.74
C ARG A 73 5.35 -1.38 2.27
N GLU A 74 5.34 -1.24 3.60
CA GLU A 74 4.97 0.01 4.27
C GLU A 74 6.22 0.76 4.69
N LEU A 75 6.14 2.07 4.66
CA LEU A 75 7.24 2.93 5.05
C LEU A 75 7.03 3.40 6.49
N ASN A 76 8.05 3.21 7.34
CA ASN A 76 8.03 3.78 8.68
C ASN A 76 8.33 5.27 8.60
N THR A 77 7.54 6.08 9.30
CA THR A 77 7.65 7.53 9.22
C THR A 77 7.75 8.17 10.60
N LYS A 78 8.26 9.40 10.61
CA LYS A 78 8.37 10.24 11.81
C LYS A 78 7.68 11.56 11.55
N ILE A 79 7.11 12.15 12.61
CA ILE A 79 6.45 13.46 12.52
C ILE A 79 7.43 14.49 11.98
N GLY A 80 6.96 15.29 11.02
CA GLY A 80 7.75 16.34 10.39
C GLY A 80 8.53 15.90 9.15
N GLN A 81 8.55 14.60 8.86
CA GLN A 81 9.26 14.07 7.70
C GLN A 81 8.56 14.50 6.41
N GLU A 82 9.35 14.85 5.40
CA GLU A 82 8.86 15.24 4.09
C GLU A 82 8.80 14.04 3.15
N LEU A 83 7.70 13.94 2.40
CA LEU A 83 7.46 12.83 1.49
C LEU A 83 7.00 13.33 0.13
N VAL A 84 7.34 12.59 -0.92
CA VAL A 84 6.77 12.77 -2.26
C VAL A 84 5.68 11.71 -2.44
N LEU A 85 4.46 12.13 -2.72
CA LEU A 85 3.36 11.20 -3.01
C LEU A 85 3.36 10.88 -4.50
N HIS A 86 3.51 9.61 -4.84
CA HIS A 86 3.47 9.14 -6.22
C HIS A 86 2.04 8.86 -6.66
N TYR A 87 1.26 8.17 -5.82
CA TYR A 87 -0.17 7.91 -6.08
C TYR A 87 -0.86 7.45 -4.79
N GLU A 88 -2.16 7.57 -4.80
CA GLU A 88 -3.02 7.15 -3.69
C GLU A 88 -3.94 6.03 -4.16
N LEU A 89 -4.19 5.04 -3.29
CA LEU A 89 -5.07 3.92 -3.58
C LEU A 89 -5.73 3.45 -2.29
N ASN A 90 -7.06 3.43 -2.27
CA ASN A 90 -7.86 2.88 -1.15
C ASN A 90 -7.46 3.46 0.22
N GLY A 91 -7.17 4.75 0.28
CA GLY A 91 -6.81 5.42 1.54
C GLY A 91 -5.36 5.32 1.93
N TRP A 92 -4.51 4.72 1.11
CA TRP A 92 -3.07 4.62 1.33
C TRP A 92 -2.32 5.32 0.21
N GLY A 93 -1.18 5.91 0.55
CA GLY A 93 -0.32 6.59 -0.40
C GLY A 93 0.99 5.83 -0.61
N TRP A 94 1.37 5.66 -1.88
CA TRP A 94 2.71 5.18 -2.22
C TRP A 94 3.61 6.41 -2.25
N VAL A 95 4.52 6.47 -1.29
CA VAL A 95 5.34 7.66 -1.06
C VAL A 95 6.82 7.32 -1.12
N GLU A 96 7.61 8.35 -1.31
CA GLU A 96 9.07 8.24 -1.30
C GLU A 96 9.63 9.26 -0.31
N ASN A 97 10.58 8.84 0.53
CA ASN A 97 11.25 9.72 1.48
C ASN A 97 12.50 10.34 0.86
N ASP A 98 13.21 11.18 1.61
CA ASP A 98 14.41 11.88 1.14
C ASP A 98 15.63 10.97 0.98
N HIS A 99 15.54 9.72 1.42
CA HIS A 99 16.57 8.70 1.19
C HIS A 99 16.27 7.84 -0.05
N GLY A 100 15.21 8.15 -0.79
CA GLY A 100 14.82 7.38 -1.97
C GLY A 100 14.09 6.08 -1.66
N GLU A 101 13.69 5.86 -0.41
CA GLU A 101 12.92 4.68 -0.02
C GLU A 101 11.44 4.91 -0.29
N CYS A 102 10.78 3.90 -0.84
CA CYS A 102 9.35 3.95 -1.17
C CYS A 102 8.56 2.95 -0.34
N GLY A 103 7.30 3.28 -0.07
CA GLY A 103 6.40 2.38 0.62
C GLY A 103 5.03 3.02 0.84
N TRP A 104 4.12 2.22 1.40
CA TRP A 104 2.76 2.66 1.69
C TRP A 104 2.67 3.33 3.05
N VAL A 105 1.92 4.42 3.13
CA VAL A 105 1.53 5.06 4.39
C VAL A 105 0.04 5.37 4.34
N PRO A 106 -0.68 5.32 5.48
CA PRO A 106 -2.07 5.77 5.50
C PRO A 106 -2.16 7.25 5.16
N MET A 107 -3.05 7.62 4.24
CA MET A 107 -3.21 9.03 3.86
C MET A 107 -3.58 9.93 5.04
N GLN A 108 -4.25 9.38 6.05
CA GLN A 108 -4.63 10.13 7.25
C GLN A 108 -3.45 10.54 8.12
N THR A 109 -2.23 10.03 7.85
CA THR A 109 -1.03 10.37 8.62
C THR A 109 -0.20 11.50 8.01
N ILE A 110 -0.56 11.94 6.81
CA ILE A 110 0.16 12.96 6.07
C ILE A 110 -0.79 14.07 5.61
N HIS A 111 -0.24 15.25 5.35
CA HIS A 111 -1.00 16.35 4.77
C HIS A 111 -0.15 17.10 3.75
N LEU A 112 -0.83 17.65 2.77
CA LEU A 112 -0.19 18.42 1.71
C LEU A 112 0.20 19.79 2.22
N VAL A 113 1.42 20.19 1.95
CA VAL A 113 1.90 21.55 2.22
C VAL A 113 2.10 22.23 0.88
N GLU A 114 1.33 23.29 0.64
CA GLU A 114 1.52 24.12 -0.53
C GLU A 114 2.65 25.11 -0.26
N GLU A 115 3.60 25.14 -1.20
CA GLU A 115 4.63 26.16 -1.14
C GLU A 115 4.00 27.51 -1.45
N SER A 116 4.21 28.46 -0.54
CA SER A 116 3.81 29.82 -0.77
C SER A 116 4.76 30.43 -1.80
N THR A 117 4.24 30.74 -2.98
CA THR A 117 4.99 31.52 -3.96
C THR A 117 4.61 32.99 -3.78
N GLU A 118 5.57 33.75 -3.42
CA GLU A 118 5.40 35.19 -3.38
C GLU A 118 6.11 35.85 -4.54
#